data_d23080338bb6b18069831834e4977993
#
_entry.id   d23080338bb6b18069831834e4977993
#
_cell.length_a   1.000
_cell.length_b   1.000
_cell.length_c   1.000
_cell.angle_alpha   90.00
_cell.angle_beta   90.00
_cell.angle_gamma   90.00
#
_symmetry.space_group_name_H-M   'P 1'
#
loop_
_entity.id
_entity.type
_entity.pdbx_description
1 polymer ?
#
loop_
_entity_poly.entity_id
_entity_poly.type
_entity_poly.pdbx_seq_one_letter_code
_entity_poly.pdbx_strand_id
1 'polypeptide(L)'
;YEIPLRLVGSEMCIRDRKGKSAVDEGIEPEFIGIVNYCAIALIQLRLGSGSQISPEEASKLYDEAISRATSLMLDKNHDYDEAWRHMRVSSFTDIILQKLLRTKEIEDHDGKTLISEGIDANYMDMINYSLFALIKLNYGE
;
A
#
# COMPACT_ATOMS: atom_id res chain seq x y z
N TYR A 1 3.27 7.13 -13.47
CA TYR A 1 2.75 7.11 -12.11
C TYR A 1 2.39 5.71 -11.64
N GLU A 2 1.71 5.00 -12.48
CA GLU A 2 1.34 3.59 -12.31
C GLU A 2 2.55 2.64 -12.38
N ILE A 3 3.54 2.96 -13.21
CA ILE A 3 4.71 2.13 -13.47
C ILE A 3 5.55 1.84 -12.23
N PRO A 4 5.94 2.82 -11.38
CA PRO A 4 6.72 2.54 -10.17
C PRO A 4 6.01 1.60 -9.20
N LEU A 5 4.71 1.74 -9.03
CA LEU A 5 3.93 0.90 -8.13
C LEU A 5 3.88 -0.56 -8.61
N ARG A 6 3.75 -0.76 -9.92
CA ARG A 6 3.80 -2.08 -10.53
C ARG A 6 5.15 -2.76 -10.35
N LEU A 7 6.23 -2.04 -10.60
CA LEU A 7 7.58 -2.57 -10.46
C LEU A 7 7.86 -3.00 -9.02
N VAL A 8 7.53 -2.14 -8.07
CA VAL A 8 7.69 -2.44 -6.64
C VAL A 8 6.88 -3.67 -6.24
N GLY A 9 5.62 -3.76 -6.65
CA GLY A 9 4.79 -4.92 -6.35
C GLY A 9 5.31 -6.21 -6.95
N SER A 10 5.80 -6.18 -8.19
CA SER A 10 6.37 -7.34 -8.87
C SER A 10 7.68 -7.81 -8.23
N GLU A 11 8.58 -6.88 -7.92
CA GLU A 11 9.84 -7.18 -7.24
C GLU A 11 9.62 -7.77 -5.86
N MET A 12 8.74 -7.20 -5.08
CA MET A 12 8.39 -7.68 -3.75
C MET A 12 7.83 -9.10 -3.80
N CYS A 13 6.95 -9.39 -4.75
CA CYS A 13 6.35 -10.70 -4.95
C CYS A 13 7.43 -11.76 -5.28
N ILE A 14 8.38 -11.44 -6.16
CA ILE A 14 9.48 -12.31 -6.53
C ILE A 14 10.40 -12.56 -5.32
N ARG A 15 10.79 -11.52 -4.61
CA ARG A 15 11.67 -11.62 -3.44
C ARG A 15 11.04 -12.42 -2.31
N ASP A 16 9.77 -12.17 -2.01
CA ASP A 16 9.04 -12.86 -0.96
C ASP A 16 8.91 -14.36 -1.25
N ARG A 17 8.58 -14.72 -2.49
CA ARG A 17 8.45 -16.13 -2.91
C ARG A 17 9.78 -16.89 -2.96
N LYS A 18 10.86 -16.22 -3.31
CA LYS A 18 12.19 -16.81 -3.35
C LYS A 18 12.86 -16.90 -1.97
N GLY A 19 12.35 -16.15 -0.98
CA GLY A 19 12.89 -16.11 0.37
C GLY A 19 14.26 -15.44 0.50
N LYS A 20 14.94 -15.13 -0.60
CA LYS A 20 16.23 -14.43 -0.62
C LYS A 20 16.36 -13.56 -1.87
N SER A 21 16.97 -12.40 -1.71
CA SER A 21 17.42 -11.55 -2.81
C SER A 21 18.88 -11.86 -3.14
N ALA A 22 19.27 -11.73 -4.42
CA ALA A 22 20.67 -11.82 -4.84
C ALA A 22 21.53 -10.70 -4.25
N VAL A 23 20.91 -9.57 -3.92
CA VAL A 23 21.49 -8.47 -3.14
C VAL A 23 20.82 -8.55 -1.78
N ASP A 24 21.59 -8.63 -0.70
CA ASP A 24 21.08 -8.81 0.67
C ASP A 24 20.45 -7.51 1.23
N GLU A 25 19.40 -7.05 0.57
CA GLU A 25 18.66 -5.87 0.98
C GLU A 25 17.38 -6.20 1.78
N GLY A 26 16.96 -7.47 1.78
CA GLY A 26 15.71 -7.89 2.39
C GLY A 26 14.47 -7.37 1.65
N ILE A 27 13.30 -7.61 2.22
CA ILE A 27 12.01 -7.19 1.64
C ILE A 27 11.43 -5.95 2.32
N GLU A 28 12.00 -5.53 3.45
CA GLU A 28 11.52 -4.38 4.22
C GLU A 28 11.49 -3.08 3.41
N PRO A 29 12.54 -2.71 2.64
CA PRO A 29 12.50 -1.51 1.81
C PRO A 29 11.38 -1.53 0.76
N GLU A 30 10.98 -2.70 0.28
CA GLU A 30 9.89 -2.83 -0.68
C GLU A 30 8.55 -2.43 -0.05
N PHE A 31 8.28 -2.87 1.17
CA PHE A 31 7.07 -2.46 1.89
C PHE A 31 7.06 -0.98 2.21
N ILE A 32 8.20 -0.42 2.60
CA ILE A 32 8.36 1.04 2.81
C ILE A 32 8.04 1.79 1.51
N GLY A 33 8.56 1.30 0.39
CA GLY A 33 8.29 1.86 -0.93
C GLY A 33 6.80 1.87 -1.27
N ILE A 34 6.08 0.78 -0.99
CA ILE A 34 4.64 0.69 -1.22
C ILE A 34 3.89 1.72 -0.37
N VAL A 35 4.21 1.85 0.89
CA VAL A 35 3.60 2.87 1.78
C VAL A 35 3.77 4.26 1.17
N ASN A 36 4.98 4.59 0.77
CA ASN A 36 5.30 5.91 0.21
C ASN A 36 4.58 6.16 -1.11
N TYR A 37 4.62 5.22 -2.04
CA TYR A 37 3.95 5.37 -3.34
C TYR A 37 2.43 5.46 -3.20
N CYS A 38 1.83 4.68 -2.31
CA CYS A 38 0.39 4.75 -2.07
C CYS A 38 -0.01 6.07 -1.41
N ALA A 39 0.79 6.60 -0.48
CA ALA A 39 0.55 7.91 0.11
C ALA A 39 0.62 9.02 -0.95
N ILE A 40 1.61 8.96 -1.83
CA ILE A 40 1.74 9.90 -2.96
C ILE A 40 0.54 9.77 -3.90
N ALA A 41 0.09 8.55 -4.20
CA ALA A 41 -1.08 8.32 -5.02
C ALA A 41 -2.34 8.94 -4.43
N LEU A 42 -2.56 8.80 -3.12
CA LEU A 42 -3.68 9.43 -2.41
C LEU A 42 -3.63 10.95 -2.49
N ILE A 43 -2.45 11.55 -2.35
CA ILE A 43 -2.25 12.98 -2.50
C ILE A 43 -2.63 13.43 -3.92
N GLN A 44 -2.18 12.70 -4.93
CA GLN A 44 -2.46 13.02 -6.32
C GLN A 44 -3.94 12.86 -6.70
N LEU A 45 -4.63 11.89 -6.15
CA LEU A 45 -6.07 11.76 -6.32
C LEU A 45 -6.82 12.99 -5.79
N ARG A 46 -6.30 13.60 -4.75
CA ARG A 46 -6.90 14.79 -4.14
C ARG A 46 -6.57 16.07 -4.89
N LEU A 47 -5.31 16.26 -5.30
CA LEU A 47 -4.83 17.52 -5.91
C LEU A 47 -4.88 17.52 -7.43
N GLY A 48 -4.95 16.36 -8.05
CA GLY A 48 -4.77 16.22 -9.48
C GLY A 48 -3.30 16.24 -9.90
N SER A 49 -3.04 15.81 -11.14
CA SER A 49 -1.70 15.80 -11.72
C SER A 49 -1.23 17.22 -12.06
N GLY A 50 0.05 17.49 -11.87
CA GLY A 50 0.66 18.77 -12.23
C GLY A 50 0.56 19.85 -11.17
N SER A 51 -0.02 19.58 -10.01
CA SER A 51 -0.01 20.51 -8.89
C SER A 51 1.39 20.67 -8.33
N GLN A 52 1.81 21.91 -8.13
CA GLN A 52 3.08 22.21 -7.46
C GLN A 52 2.79 22.59 -6.01
N ILE A 53 3.46 21.90 -5.09
CA ILE A 53 3.33 22.13 -3.65
C ILE A 53 4.71 22.29 -3.04
N SER A 54 4.79 23.02 -1.92
CA SER A 54 6.02 23.15 -1.16
C SER A 54 6.37 21.84 -0.47
N PRO A 55 7.65 21.61 -0.10
CA PRO A 55 8.03 20.44 0.69
C PRO A 55 7.27 20.33 2.02
N GLU A 56 7.01 21.46 2.67
CA GLU A 56 6.24 21.51 3.93
C GLU A 56 4.80 21.06 3.74
N GLU A 57 4.17 21.51 2.67
CA GLU A 57 2.81 21.10 2.31
C GLU A 57 2.76 19.62 1.91
N ALA A 58 3.75 19.15 1.16
CA ALA A 58 3.85 17.74 0.79
C ALA A 58 3.96 16.84 2.03
N SER A 59 4.79 17.23 2.99
CA SER A 59 4.94 16.50 4.26
C SER A 59 3.62 16.45 5.04
N LYS A 60 2.91 17.56 5.12
CA LYS A 60 1.60 17.63 5.78
C LYS A 60 0.58 16.70 5.10
N LEU A 61 0.50 16.73 3.78
CA LEU A 61 -0.42 15.90 3.02
C LEU A 61 -0.07 14.41 3.13
N TYR A 62 1.21 14.08 3.19
CA TYR A 62 1.66 12.71 3.45
C TYR A 62 1.18 12.22 4.82
N ASP A 63 1.37 13.01 5.86
CA ASP A 63 0.92 12.67 7.22
C ASP A 63 -0.59 12.49 7.29
N GLU A 64 -1.35 13.33 6.59
CA GLU A 64 -2.81 13.21 6.49
C GLU A 64 -3.21 11.91 5.76
N ALA A 65 -2.53 11.54 4.69
CA ALA A 65 -2.80 10.30 3.96
C ALA A 65 -2.55 9.06 4.84
N ILE A 66 -1.42 9.01 5.54
CA ILE A 66 -1.11 7.93 6.48
C ILE A 66 -2.13 7.88 7.63
N SER A 67 -2.50 9.03 8.15
CA SER A 67 -3.51 9.11 9.22
C SER A 67 -4.88 8.57 8.78
N ARG A 68 -5.30 8.87 7.57
CA ARG A 68 -6.55 8.31 6.99
C ARG A 68 -6.47 6.79 6.88
N ALA A 69 -5.38 6.28 6.35
CA ALA A 69 -5.18 4.83 6.18
C ALA A 69 -5.18 4.12 7.53
N THR A 70 -4.45 4.64 8.52
CA THR A 70 -4.36 4.02 9.85
C THR A 70 -5.67 4.13 10.62
N SER A 71 -6.46 5.18 10.45
CA SER A 71 -7.80 5.27 11.02
C SER A 71 -8.71 4.16 10.48
N LEU A 72 -8.68 3.93 9.18
CA LEU A 72 -9.42 2.83 8.56
C LEU A 72 -8.96 1.47 9.08
N MET A 73 -7.66 1.29 9.29
CA MET A 73 -7.10 0.08 9.87
C MET A 73 -7.64 -0.18 11.28
N LEU A 74 -7.68 0.85 12.12
CA LEU A 74 -8.18 0.73 13.50
C LEU A 74 -9.66 0.31 13.51
N ASP A 75 -10.48 0.89 12.63
CA ASP A 75 -11.87 0.51 12.50
C ASP A 75 -12.02 -0.96 12.07
N LYS A 76 -11.24 -1.38 11.06
CA LYS A 76 -11.24 -2.76 10.59
C LYS A 76 -10.72 -3.75 11.66
N ASN A 77 -9.70 -3.37 12.41
CA ASN A 77 -9.17 -4.20 13.51
C ASN A 77 -10.21 -4.40 14.60
N HIS A 78 -10.99 -3.39 14.91
CA HIS A 78 -12.10 -3.51 15.83
C HIS A 78 -13.10 -4.58 15.37
N ASP A 79 -13.43 -4.59 14.07
CA ASP A 79 -14.42 -5.50 13.51
C ASP A 79 -13.89 -6.93 13.31
N TYR A 80 -12.62 -7.08 12.97
CA TYR A 80 -12.01 -8.36 12.57
C TYR A 80 -11.01 -8.92 13.60
N ASP A 81 -10.95 -8.35 14.78
CA ASP A 81 -10.16 -8.84 15.94
C ASP A 81 -8.68 -9.07 15.60
N GLU A 82 -8.07 -8.14 14.86
CA GLU A 82 -6.64 -8.18 14.50
C GLU A 82 -6.19 -9.50 13.84
N ALA A 83 -7.04 -10.09 13.00
CA ALA A 83 -6.75 -11.36 12.32
C ALA A 83 -5.40 -11.35 11.57
N TRP A 84 -4.89 -10.17 11.17
CA TRP A 84 -3.61 -10.01 10.51
C TRP A 84 -2.43 -10.56 11.31
N ARG A 85 -2.53 -10.62 12.64
CA ARG A 85 -1.44 -11.13 13.49
C ARG A 85 -1.12 -12.59 13.21
N HIS A 86 -2.09 -13.37 12.75
CA HIS A 86 -1.93 -14.79 12.42
C HIS A 86 -1.57 -15.03 10.95
N MET A 87 -1.52 -13.98 10.14
CA MET A 87 -1.18 -14.08 8.71
C MET A 87 0.33 -14.10 8.51
N ARG A 88 0.76 -14.76 7.44
CA ARG A 88 2.16 -14.72 7.00
C ARG A 88 2.44 -13.42 6.24
N VAL A 89 3.70 -13.00 6.22
CA VAL A 89 4.14 -11.86 5.39
C VAL A 89 3.81 -12.10 3.92
N SER A 90 4.01 -13.32 3.42
CA SER A 90 3.64 -13.68 2.04
C SER A 90 2.16 -13.49 1.74
N SER A 91 1.29 -13.68 2.73
CA SER A 91 -0.15 -13.42 2.56
C SER A 91 -0.44 -11.93 2.34
N PHE A 92 0.28 -11.05 3.02
CA PHE A 92 0.16 -9.61 2.80
C PHE A 92 0.63 -9.24 1.39
N THR A 93 1.71 -9.84 0.92
CA THR A 93 2.19 -9.65 -0.46
C THR A 93 1.11 -10.01 -1.48
N ASP A 94 0.45 -11.15 -1.31
CA ASP A 94 -0.61 -11.59 -2.20
C ASP A 94 -1.81 -10.63 -2.18
N ILE A 95 -2.21 -10.15 -1.00
CA ILE A 95 -3.30 -9.18 -0.87
C ILE A 95 -2.94 -7.85 -1.53
N ILE A 96 -1.73 -7.36 -1.29
CA ILE A 96 -1.24 -6.11 -1.90
C ILE A 96 -1.27 -6.24 -3.43
N LEU A 97 -0.82 -7.37 -3.97
CA LEU A 97 -0.87 -7.62 -5.40
C LEU A 97 -2.31 -7.61 -5.94
N GLN A 98 -3.26 -8.22 -5.22
CA GLN A 98 -4.67 -8.19 -5.59
C GLN A 98 -5.22 -6.75 -5.61
N LYS A 99 -4.86 -5.94 -4.61
CA LYS A 99 -5.28 -4.53 -4.55
C LYS A 99 -4.67 -3.71 -5.68
N LEU A 100 -3.43 -3.98 -6.02
CA LEU A 100 -2.76 -3.33 -7.15
C LEU A 100 -3.46 -3.65 -8.48
N LEU A 101 -3.78 -4.91 -8.72
CA LEU A 101 -4.53 -5.35 -9.90
C LEU A 101 -5.93 -4.73 -9.93
N ARG A 102 -6.60 -4.65 -8.79
CA ARG A 102 -7.90 -4.00 -8.65
C ARG A 102 -7.84 -2.52 -8.99
N THR A 103 -6.82 -1.82 -8.49
CA THR A 103 -6.58 -0.41 -8.81
C THR A 103 -6.44 -0.20 -10.31
N LYS A 104 -5.68 -1.07 -10.96
CA LYS A 104 -5.49 -1.05 -12.40
C LYS A 104 -6.80 -1.26 -13.16
N GLU A 105 -7.63 -2.20 -12.75
CA GLU A 105 -8.94 -2.43 -13.36
C GLU A 105 -9.84 -1.20 -13.24
N ILE A 106 -9.85 -0.56 -12.09
CA ILE A 106 -10.63 0.66 -11.86
C ILE A 106 -10.14 1.79 -12.78
N GLU A 107 -8.84 1.97 -12.94
CA GLU A 107 -8.24 2.95 -13.85
C GLU A 107 -8.60 2.65 -15.31
N ASP A 108 -8.50 1.39 -15.73
CA ASP A 108 -8.83 0.97 -17.09
C ASP A 108 -10.31 1.19 -17.45
N HIS A 109 -11.17 1.29 -16.45
CA HIS A 109 -12.61 1.58 -16.59
C HIS A 109 -12.96 3.03 -16.22
N ASP A 110 -12.03 3.96 -16.33
CA ASP A 110 -12.19 5.40 -16.03
C ASP A 110 -12.74 5.66 -14.62
N GLY A 111 -12.32 4.86 -13.65
CA GLY A 111 -12.78 4.97 -12.28
C GLY A 111 -14.19 4.39 -12.02
N LYS A 112 -14.83 3.80 -13.03
CA LYS A 112 -16.15 3.18 -12.89
C LYS A 112 -16.05 1.73 -12.44
N THR A 113 -16.78 1.39 -11.40
CA THR A 113 -16.84 0.03 -10.87
C THR A 113 -18.26 -0.25 -10.40
N LEU A 114 -18.71 -1.49 -10.56
CA LEU A 114 -19.98 -1.96 -10.02
C LEU A 114 -19.92 -2.21 -8.51
N ILE A 115 -18.71 -2.24 -7.94
CA ILE A 115 -18.47 -2.44 -6.52
C ILE A 115 -18.07 -1.08 -5.92
N SER A 116 -18.59 -0.76 -4.73
CA SER A 116 -18.45 0.56 -4.09
C SER A 116 -17.07 0.90 -3.55
N GLU A 117 -16.09 0.00 -3.65
CA GLU A 117 -14.71 0.29 -3.24
C GLU A 117 -14.03 1.16 -4.29
N GLY A 118 -13.74 2.40 -3.93
CA GLY A 118 -13.00 3.34 -4.76
C GLY A 118 -11.50 3.03 -4.82
N ILE A 119 -10.82 3.70 -5.73
CA ILE A 119 -9.37 3.57 -5.91
C ILE A 119 -8.60 3.98 -4.65
N ASP A 120 -9.07 5.00 -3.93
CA ASP A 120 -8.48 5.46 -2.66
C ASP A 120 -8.53 4.39 -1.56
N ALA A 121 -9.62 3.66 -1.45
CA ALA A 121 -9.74 2.56 -0.49
C ALA A 121 -8.71 1.46 -0.77
N ASN A 122 -8.45 1.15 -2.03
CA ASN A 122 -7.42 0.18 -2.41
C ASN A 122 -6.01 0.65 -2.05
N TYR A 123 -5.70 1.93 -2.25
CA TYR A 123 -4.41 2.49 -1.82
C TYR A 123 -4.25 2.47 -0.30
N MET A 124 -5.30 2.80 0.45
CA MET A 124 -5.26 2.74 1.92
C MET A 124 -5.07 1.30 2.42
N ASP A 125 -5.71 0.33 1.81
CA ASP A 125 -5.52 -1.08 2.14
C ASP A 125 -4.09 -1.54 1.86
N MET A 126 -3.49 -1.14 0.74
CA MET A 126 -2.08 -1.46 0.44
C MET A 126 -1.12 -0.86 1.47
N ILE A 127 -1.38 0.37 1.93
CA ILE A 127 -0.61 0.97 3.04
C ILE A 127 -0.72 0.10 4.28
N ASN A 128 -1.92 -0.27 4.68
CA ASN A 128 -2.17 -1.00 5.92
C ASN A 128 -1.56 -2.40 5.92
N TYR A 129 -1.70 -3.15 4.83
CA TYR A 129 -1.07 -4.47 4.72
C TYR A 129 0.46 -4.37 4.67
N SER A 130 1.01 -3.33 4.08
CA SER A 130 2.45 -3.07 4.12
C SER A 130 2.93 -2.73 5.52
N LEU A 131 2.17 -1.95 6.28
CA LEU A 131 2.47 -1.66 7.68
C LEU A 131 2.41 -2.93 8.54
N PHE A 132 1.43 -3.81 8.33
CA PHE A 132 1.38 -5.09 9.03
C PHE A 132 2.60 -5.96 8.74
N ALA A 133 3.04 -6.00 7.48
CA ALA A 133 4.25 -6.71 7.10
C ALA A 133 5.48 -6.13 7.81
N LEU A 134 5.63 -4.81 7.83
CA LEU A 134 6.72 -4.13 8.51
C LEU A 134 6.73 -4.39 10.01
N ILE A 135 5.57 -4.41 10.65
CA ILE A 135 5.44 -4.75 12.06
C ILE A 135 5.92 -6.17 12.31
N LYS A 136 5.49 -7.13 11.52
CA LYS A 136 5.92 -8.54 11.67
C LYS A 136 7.40 -8.73 11.42
N LEU A 137 7.96 -8.06 10.43
CA LEU A 137 9.39 -8.14 10.11
C LEU A 137 10.27 -7.56 11.22
N ASN A 138 9.83 -6.49 11.87
CA ASN A 138 10.62 -5.78 12.87
C ASN A 138 10.39 -6.28 14.30
N TYR A 139 9.21 -6.78 14.61
CA TYR A 139 8.83 -7.16 15.98
C TYR A 139 8.61 -8.66 16.15
N GLY A 140 8.85 -9.46 15.13
CA GLY A 140 9.14 -10.88 15.26
C GLY A 140 8.01 -11.80 15.69
N GLU A 141 6.82 -11.62 15.20
CA GLU A 141 5.78 -12.63 15.40
C GLU A 141 5.39 -13.38 14.13
#